data_1746f46f93933f74b5214465b82df166
#
_entry.id   1746f46f93933f74b5214465b82df166
#
_cell.length_a   1.000
_cell.length_b   1.000
_cell.length_c   1.000
_cell.angle_alpha   90.00
_cell.angle_beta   90.00
_cell.angle_gamma   90.00
#
_symmetry.space_group_name_H-M   'P 1'
#
loop_
_entity.id
_entity.type
_entity.pdbx_description
1 polymer ?
#
loop_
_entity_poly.entity_id
_entity_poly.type
_entity_poly.pdbx_seq_one_letter_code
_entity_poly.pdbx_strand_id
1 'polypeptide(L)'
;LAGCVAELYLLVVRKYYINGTLTQVIAWDSYLRYILWAGVAVLAIGVILSIVWHKDRKKRVIGWSVGGAGAFLAFSSWFTLGYVDAALRLMCVVVPVVMLLDILWSLYDRECAWALTILGVSLIALWICRQELSSMYLGTFVRIAAIVYIVLLAVIAFLTHRIDQHNGKLGKFQVLPASADPLPVYVACGLSAAGMVCALISASEADAVFSFIRMTI
;
A
#
# COMPACT_ATOMS: atom_id res chain seq x y z
N LEU A 1 -13.09 2.12 -12.38
CA LEU A 1 -13.36 3.54 -12.67
C LEU A 1 -12.90 4.45 -11.52
N ALA A 2 -13.30 4.21 -10.26
CA ALA A 2 -12.91 5.05 -9.13
C ALA A 2 -11.39 5.18 -8.96
N GLY A 3 -10.65 4.07 -9.08
CA GLY A 3 -9.20 4.07 -8.99
C GLY A 3 -8.54 4.84 -10.14
N CYS A 4 -9.06 4.76 -11.38
CA CYS A 4 -8.54 5.57 -12.49
C CYS A 4 -8.71 7.07 -12.23
N VAL A 5 -9.84 7.47 -11.64
CA VAL A 5 -10.07 8.88 -11.26
C VAL A 5 -9.10 9.29 -10.14
N ALA A 6 -8.87 8.42 -9.15
CA ALA A 6 -7.92 8.66 -8.08
C ALA A 6 -6.49 8.83 -8.63
N GLU A 7 -6.07 7.98 -9.57
CA GLU A 7 -4.75 8.07 -10.19
C GLU A 7 -4.61 9.34 -11.04
N LEU A 8 -5.62 9.70 -11.84
CA LEU A 8 -5.63 10.96 -12.59
C LEU A 8 -5.50 12.17 -11.66
N TYR A 9 -6.22 12.17 -10.53
CA TYR A 9 -6.10 13.21 -9.53
C TYR A 9 -4.66 13.32 -9.00
N LEU A 10 -4.02 12.20 -8.63
CA LEU A 10 -2.64 12.19 -8.13
C LEU A 10 -1.64 12.67 -9.18
N LEU A 11 -1.82 12.28 -10.45
CA LEU A 11 -0.98 12.75 -11.56
C LEU A 11 -1.11 14.26 -11.79
N VAL A 12 -2.33 14.80 -11.69
CA VAL A 12 -2.57 16.25 -11.78
C VAL A 12 -1.88 16.99 -10.62
N VAL A 13 -2.06 16.51 -9.38
CA VAL A 13 -1.37 17.09 -8.22
C VAL A 13 0.14 17.03 -8.39
N ARG A 14 0.69 15.90 -8.83
CA ARG A 14 2.13 15.74 -9.08
C ARG A 14 2.64 16.72 -10.14
N LYS A 15 1.88 16.90 -11.24
CA LYS A 15 2.26 17.80 -12.33
C LYS A 15 2.37 19.25 -11.86
N TYR A 16 1.43 19.73 -11.07
CA TYR A 16 1.35 21.15 -10.70
C TYR A 16 2.01 21.48 -9.36
N TYR A 17 2.09 20.52 -8.44
CA TYR A 17 2.65 20.73 -7.12
C TYR A 17 4.15 20.42 -7.04
N ILE A 18 4.64 19.42 -7.78
CA ILE A 18 6.07 19.06 -7.78
C ILE A 18 6.80 19.73 -8.98
N ASN A 19 6.25 19.62 -10.17
CA ASN A 19 6.89 20.10 -11.41
C ASN A 19 6.39 21.47 -11.86
N GLY A 20 5.59 22.14 -11.03
CA GLY A 20 5.02 23.46 -11.33
C GLY A 20 5.96 24.62 -11.04
N THR A 21 5.59 25.82 -11.51
CA THR A 21 6.25 27.06 -11.13
C THR A 21 5.98 27.41 -9.67
N LEU A 22 6.83 28.23 -9.04
CA LEU A 22 6.67 28.67 -7.64
C LEU A 22 5.27 29.20 -7.33
N THR A 23 4.71 29.98 -8.23
CA THR A 23 3.35 30.52 -8.10
C THR A 23 2.29 29.42 -8.11
N GLN A 24 2.46 28.39 -8.92
CA GLN A 24 1.57 27.23 -8.95
C GLN A 24 1.68 26.42 -7.68
N VAL A 25 2.88 26.18 -7.17
CA VAL A 25 3.11 25.42 -5.93
C VAL A 25 2.40 26.08 -4.75
N ILE A 26 2.54 27.40 -4.59
CA ILE A 26 1.87 28.15 -3.51
C ILE A 26 0.34 28.10 -3.65
N ALA A 27 -0.19 28.22 -4.87
CA ALA A 27 -1.62 28.10 -5.11
C ALA A 27 -2.13 26.68 -4.78
N TRP A 28 -1.39 25.64 -5.18
CA TRP A 28 -1.75 24.25 -4.90
C TRP A 28 -1.66 23.87 -3.42
N ASP A 29 -0.75 24.47 -2.64
CA ASP A 29 -0.72 24.27 -1.18
C ASP A 29 -2.06 24.72 -0.54
N SER A 30 -2.56 25.88 -0.97
CA SER A 30 -3.87 26.36 -0.52
C SER A 30 -5.01 25.45 -0.98
N TYR A 31 -5.01 25.01 -2.25
CA TYR A 31 -6.02 24.11 -2.79
C TYR A 31 -6.02 22.75 -2.07
N LEU A 32 -4.86 22.18 -1.77
CA LEU A 32 -4.76 20.92 -1.03
C LEU A 32 -5.35 21.02 0.37
N ARG A 33 -5.19 22.16 1.06
CA ARG A 33 -5.85 22.40 2.36
C ARG A 33 -7.36 22.45 2.21
N TYR A 34 -7.89 23.09 1.18
CA TYR A 34 -9.33 23.09 0.91
C TYR A 34 -9.84 21.69 0.56
N ILE A 35 -9.11 20.92 -0.27
CA ILE A 35 -9.46 19.54 -0.63
C ILE A 35 -9.42 18.64 0.61
N LEU A 36 -8.50 18.84 1.54
CA LEU A 36 -8.45 18.11 2.80
C LEU A 36 -9.74 18.32 3.61
N TRP A 37 -10.14 19.57 3.83
CA TRP A 37 -11.36 19.87 4.59
C TRP A 37 -12.62 19.40 3.86
N ALA A 38 -12.67 19.57 2.54
CA ALA A 38 -13.75 19.03 1.72
C ALA A 38 -13.81 17.50 1.80
N GLY A 39 -12.67 16.81 1.75
CA GLY A 39 -12.56 15.37 1.92
C GLY A 39 -13.08 14.89 3.27
N VAL A 40 -12.73 15.58 4.37
CA VAL A 40 -13.25 15.30 5.71
C VAL A 40 -14.77 15.49 5.78
N ALA A 41 -15.29 16.54 5.17
CA ALA A 41 -16.74 16.78 5.12
C ALA A 41 -17.46 15.68 4.33
N VAL A 42 -16.95 15.29 3.17
CA VAL A 42 -17.50 14.20 2.34
C VAL A 42 -17.44 12.86 3.07
N LEU A 43 -16.36 12.60 3.80
CA LEU A 43 -16.21 11.41 4.64
C LEU A 43 -17.30 11.39 5.73
N ALA A 44 -17.48 12.49 6.45
CA ALA A 44 -18.50 12.60 7.49
C ALA A 44 -19.92 12.37 6.92
N ILE A 45 -20.24 12.97 5.75
CA ILE A 45 -21.51 12.76 5.05
C ILE A 45 -21.67 11.28 4.66
N GLY A 46 -20.63 10.65 4.11
CA GLY A 46 -20.65 9.23 3.72
C GLY A 46 -20.93 8.30 4.89
N VAL A 47 -20.30 8.56 6.05
CA VAL A 47 -20.52 7.79 7.30
C VAL A 47 -21.97 7.98 7.78
N ILE A 48 -22.46 9.21 7.84
CA ILE A 48 -23.85 9.52 8.26
C ILE A 48 -24.86 8.80 7.34
N LEU A 49 -24.66 8.90 6.01
CA LEU A 49 -25.53 8.21 5.04
C LEU A 49 -25.49 6.68 5.21
N SER A 50 -24.32 6.12 5.49
CA SER A 50 -24.17 4.68 5.74
C SER A 50 -24.93 4.22 7.00
N ILE A 51 -24.95 5.03 8.05
CA ILE A 51 -25.68 4.76 9.30
C ILE A 51 -27.20 4.91 9.07
N VAL A 52 -27.62 6.01 8.45
CA VAL A 52 -29.04 6.30 8.19
C VAL A 52 -29.67 5.24 7.29
N TRP A 53 -28.93 4.79 6.28
CA TRP A 53 -29.42 3.78 5.32
C TRP A 53 -29.03 2.34 5.70
N HIS A 54 -28.82 2.07 6.97
CA HIS A 54 -28.43 0.75 7.46
C HIS A 54 -29.37 -0.39 7.01
N LYS A 55 -30.66 -0.14 6.86
CA LYS A 55 -31.66 -1.14 6.44
C LYS A 55 -31.60 -1.48 4.95
N ASP A 56 -31.21 -0.56 4.09
CA ASP A 56 -31.19 -0.74 2.63
C ASP A 56 -29.78 -1.05 2.13
N ARG A 57 -29.51 -2.32 1.79
CA ARG A 57 -28.17 -2.79 1.36
C ARG A 57 -27.59 -1.97 0.18
N LYS A 58 -28.41 -1.63 -0.81
CA LYS A 58 -27.98 -0.86 -1.99
C LYS A 58 -27.57 0.59 -1.62
N LYS A 59 -28.39 1.25 -0.80
CA LYS A 59 -28.13 2.63 -0.37
C LYS A 59 -26.93 2.71 0.59
N ARG A 60 -26.76 1.70 1.44
CA ARG A 60 -25.58 1.59 2.32
C ARG A 60 -24.29 1.50 1.53
N VAL A 61 -24.23 0.76 0.41
CA VAL A 61 -23.05 0.69 -0.45
C VAL A 61 -22.72 2.07 -1.04
N ILE A 62 -23.71 2.87 -1.42
CA ILE A 62 -23.50 4.24 -1.89
C ILE A 62 -22.86 5.09 -0.78
N GLY A 63 -23.38 5.01 0.46
CA GLY A 63 -22.81 5.71 1.61
C GLY A 63 -21.32 5.34 1.84
N TRP A 64 -20.99 4.05 1.77
CA TRP A 64 -19.61 3.57 1.89
C TRP A 64 -18.73 4.04 0.73
N SER A 65 -19.24 4.08 -0.50
CA SER A 65 -18.47 4.59 -1.66
C SER A 65 -18.17 6.07 -1.55
N VAL A 66 -19.14 6.87 -1.11
CA VAL A 66 -18.96 8.31 -0.86
C VAL A 66 -17.98 8.54 0.29
N GLY A 67 -18.14 7.80 1.39
CA GLY A 67 -17.22 7.85 2.53
C GLY A 67 -15.79 7.46 2.14
N GLY A 68 -15.62 6.41 1.34
CA GLY A 68 -14.33 5.97 0.82
C GLY A 68 -13.65 7.01 -0.06
N ALA A 69 -14.39 7.66 -0.95
CA ALA A 69 -13.87 8.76 -1.78
C ALA A 69 -13.44 9.95 -0.91
N GLY A 70 -14.25 10.33 0.10
CA GLY A 70 -13.91 11.38 1.06
C GLY A 70 -12.65 11.03 1.87
N ALA A 71 -12.55 9.78 2.34
CA ALA A 71 -11.38 9.30 3.07
C ALA A 71 -10.11 9.35 2.20
N PHE A 72 -10.19 8.95 0.94
CA PHE A 72 -9.08 9.02 0.01
C PHE A 72 -8.62 10.46 -0.21
N LEU A 73 -9.54 11.39 -0.48
CA LEU A 73 -9.21 12.81 -0.67
C LEU A 73 -8.59 13.44 0.58
N ALA A 74 -9.15 13.18 1.76
CA ALA A 74 -8.62 13.69 3.01
C ALA A 74 -7.23 13.11 3.31
N PHE A 75 -7.06 11.80 3.18
CA PHE A 75 -5.80 11.12 3.44
C PHE A 75 -4.71 11.54 2.45
N SER A 76 -5.01 11.56 1.15
CA SER A 76 -4.05 11.95 0.10
C SER A 76 -3.58 13.39 0.28
N SER A 77 -4.49 14.31 0.57
CA SER A 77 -4.14 15.72 0.80
C SER A 77 -3.32 15.92 2.07
N TRP A 78 -3.72 15.28 3.17
CA TRP A 78 -2.98 15.34 4.43
C TRP A 78 -1.56 14.79 4.29
N PHE A 79 -1.43 13.64 3.63
CA PHE A 79 -0.15 12.99 3.44
C PHE A 79 0.76 13.77 2.50
N THR A 80 0.20 14.36 1.43
CA THR A 80 0.94 15.23 0.50
C THR A 80 1.42 16.52 1.16
N LEU A 81 0.61 17.15 2.01
CA LEU A 81 1.01 18.34 2.76
C LEU A 81 2.14 18.05 3.77
N GLY A 82 2.18 16.84 4.34
CA GLY A 82 3.22 16.45 5.29
C GLY A 82 4.55 16.02 4.65
N TYR A 83 4.49 15.31 3.52
CA TYR A 83 5.66 14.64 2.91
C TYR A 83 5.80 14.90 1.41
N VAL A 84 5.34 16.02 0.93
CA VAL A 84 5.31 16.53 -0.46
C VAL A 84 5.68 15.52 -1.55
N ASP A 85 6.96 15.33 -1.83
CA ASP A 85 7.46 14.51 -2.94
C ASP A 85 7.36 13.00 -2.65
N ALA A 86 7.75 12.57 -1.45
CA ALA A 86 7.73 11.15 -1.06
C ALA A 86 6.29 10.60 -1.03
N ALA A 87 5.34 11.37 -0.51
CA ALA A 87 3.93 11.00 -0.44
C ALA A 87 3.32 10.77 -1.82
N LEU A 88 3.53 11.69 -2.75
CA LEU A 88 2.99 11.58 -4.11
C LEU A 88 3.62 10.44 -4.90
N ARG A 89 4.94 10.23 -4.76
CA ARG A 89 5.61 9.09 -5.39
C ARG A 89 5.06 7.77 -4.88
N LEU A 90 4.88 7.65 -3.55
CA LEU A 90 4.34 6.44 -2.94
C LEU A 90 2.90 6.19 -3.38
N MET A 91 2.05 7.20 -3.36
CA MET A 91 0.65 7.05 -3.77
C MET A 91 0.50 6.67 -5.24
N CYS A 92 1.29 7.25 -6.15
CA CYS A 92 1.32 6.88 -7.56
C CYS A 92 1.77 5.43 -7.81
N VAL A 93 2.39 4.76 -6.84
CA VAL A 93 2.71 3.33 -6.92
C VAL A 93 1.62 2.48 -6.26
N VAL A 94 1.16 2.90 -5.07
CA VAL A 94 0.18 2.14 -4.29
C VAL A 94 -1.19 2.07 -4.98
N VAL A 95 -1.68 3.18 -5.53
CA VAL A 95 -3.02 3.21 -6.14
C VAL A 95 -3.15 2.24 -7.33
N PRO A 96 -2.23 2.22 -8.33
CA PRO A 96 -2.29 1.24 -9.42
C PRO A 96 -2.15 -0.21 -8.93
N VAL A 97 -1.29 -0.47 -7.94
CA VAL A 97 -1.13 -1.82 -7.37
C VAL A 97 -2.42 -2.28 -6.72
N VAL A 98 -3.07 -1.44 -5.91
CA VAL A 98 -4.36 -1.76 -5.28
C VAL A 98 -5.45 -1.97 -6.33
N MET A 99 -5.48 -1.16 -7.39
CA MET A 99 -6.43 -1.34 -8.50
C MET A 99 -6.24 -2.68 -9.21
N LEU A 100 -4.99 -3.05 -9.51
CA LEU A 100 -4.68 -4.34 -10.11
C LEU A 100 -5.09 -5.49 -9.20
N LEU A 101 -4.82 -5.38 -7.90
CA LEU A 101 -5.23 -6.38 -6.92
C LEU A 101 -6.76 -6.55 -6.87
N ASP A 102 -7.52 -5.45 -6.90
CA ASP A 102 -8.99 -5.49 -6.89
C ASP A 102 -9.54 -6.21 -8.15
N ILE A 103 -8.96 -5.93 -9.32
CA ILE A 103 -9.31 -6.62 -10.56
C ILE A 103 -8.95 -8.13 -10.45
N LEU A 104 -7.77 -8.45 -9.94
CA LEU A 104 -7.31 -9.83 -9.79
C LEU A 104 -8.16 -10.61 -8.79
N TRP A 105 -8.57 -9.99 -7.69
CA TRP A 105 -9.52 -10.59 -6.73
C TRP A 105 -10.90 -10.89 -7.34
N SER A 106 -11.29 -10.13 -8.38
CA SER A 106 -12.53 -10.38 -9.11
C SER A 106 -12.43 -11.47 -10.16
N LEU A 107 -11.23 -11.72 -10.69
CA LEU A 107 -10.99 -12.62 -11.81
C LEU A 107 -10.46 -14.00 -11.40
N TYR A 108 -9.70 -14.07 -10.32
CA TYR A 108 -9.00 -15.28 -9.90
C TYR A 108 -9.61 -15.92 -8.66
N ASP A 109 -9.32 -17.21 -8.49
CA ASP A 109 -9.66 -17.96 -7.30
C ASP A 109 -8.96 -17.39 -6.06
N ARG A 110 -9.56 -17.60 -4.91
CA ARG A 110 -9.09 -17.03 -3.62
C ARG A 110 -7.62 -17.32 -3.31
N GLU A 111 -7.12 -18.46 -3.74
CA GLU A 111 -5.73 -18.88 -3.52
C GLU A 111 -4.74 -18.01 -4.28
N CYS A 112 -4.98 -17.84 -5.59
CA CYS A 112 -4.19 -16.95 -6.43
C CYS A 112 -4.32 -15.50 -6.00
N ALA A 113 -5.52 -15.07 -5.56
CA ALA A 113 -5.74 -13.73 -5.06
C ALA A 113 -4.91 -13.43 -3.81
N TRP A 114 -4.80 -14.37 -2.86
CA TRP A 114 -3.91 -14.23 -1.70
C TRP A 114 -2.44 -14.15 -2.09
N ALA A 115 -1.97 -15.05 -2.97
CA ALA A 115 -0.59 -15.03 -3.47
C ALA A 115 -0.24 -13.70 -4.16
N LEU A 116 -1.13 -13.21 -5.02
CA LEU A 116 -0.97 -11.92 -5.70
C LEU A 116 -1.00 -10.74 -4.75
N THR A 117 -1.80 -10.80 -3.67
CA THR A 117 -1.82 -9.78 -2.63
C THR A 117 -0.48 -9.71 -1.90
N ILE A 118 0.09 -10.86 -1.53
CA ILE A 118 1.43 -10.93 -0.91
C ILE A 118 2.48 -10.33 -1.84
N LEU A 119 2.48 -10.70 -3.14
CA LEU A 119 3.40 -10.14 -4.12
C LEU A 119 3.22 -8.63 -4.32
N GLY A 120 1.98 -8.15 -4.40
CA GLY A 120 1.69 -6.72 -4.55
C GLY A 120 2.17 -5.89 -3.35
N VAL A 121 1.91 -6.35 -2.12
CA VAL A 121 2.42 -5.73 -0.90
C VAL A 121 3.96 -5.77 -0.86
N SER A 122 4.56 -6.89 -1.31
CA SER A 122 6.02 -7.03 -1.37
C SER A 122 6.66 -6.08 -2.36
N LEU A 123 6.03 -5.82 -3.51
CA LEU A 123 6.51 -4.83 -4.48
C LEU A 123 6.50 -3.42 -3.89
N ILE A 124 5.46 -3.05 -3.17
CA ILE A 124 5.38 -1.76 -2.47
C ILE A 124 6.49 -1.68 -1.41
N ALA A 125 6.66 -2.73 -0.60
CA ALA A 125 7.69 -2.79 0.42
C ALA A 125 9.12 -2.69 -0.17
N LEU A 126 9.40 -3.41 -1.26
CA LEU A 126 10.67 -3.33 -1.98
C LEU A 126 10.92 -1.94 -2.57
N TRP A 127 9.88 -1.31 -3.10
CA TRP A 127 9.99 0.06 -3.61
C TRP A 127 10.35 1.05 -2.50
N ILE A 128 9.70 0.95 -1.32
CA ILE A 128 10.01 1.76 -0.14
C ILE A 128 11.45 1.50 0.32
N CYS A 129 11.86 0.25 0.41
CA CYS A 129 13.22 -0.12 0.78
C CYS A 129 14.24 0.52 -0.18
N ARG A 130 14.03 0.42 -1.49
CA ARG A 130 14.93 1.02 -2.49
C ARG A 130 15.05 2.54 -2.34
N GLN A 131 13.96 3.22 -2.02
CA GLN A 131 13.93 4.69 -1.92
C GLN A 131 14.55 5.20 -0.63
N GLU A 132 14.28 4.54 0.51
CA GLU A 132 14.55 5.08 1.84
C GLU A 132 15.70 4.39 2.58
N LEU A 133 16.22 3.24 2.08
CA LEU A 133 17.29 2.51 2.76
C LEU A 133 18.60 3.31 2.83
N SER A 134 18.85 4.19 1.86
CA SER A 134 20.01 5.09 1.82
C SER A 134 19.80 6.39 2.63
N SER A 135 18.63 6.61 3.18
CA SER A 135 18.33 7.79 3.99
C SER A 135 18.96 7.68 5.38
N MET A 136 19.66 8.74 5.81
CA MET A 136 20.42 8.75 7.05
C MET A 136 19.55 8.62 8.32
N TYR A 137 18.28 9.10 8.27
CA TYR A 137 17.35 9.07 9.40
C TYR A 137 16.34 7.93 9.33
N LEU A 138 15.84 7.60 8.15
CA LEU A 138 14.80 6.59 7.92
C LEU A 138 15.37 5.20 7.64
N GLY A 139 16.65 5.10 7.20
CA GLY A 139 17.26 3.85 6.80
C GLY A 139 17.21 2.76 7.88
N THR A 140 17.52 3.12 9.14
CA THR A 140 17.45 2.15 10.26
C THR A 140 16.03 1.67 10.52
N PHE A 141 15.05 2.59 10.48
CA PHE A 141 13.64 2.23 10.66
C PHE A 141 13.13 1.32 9.54
N VAL A 142 13.50 1.63 8.30
CA VAL A 142 13.13 0.82 7.12
C VAL A 142 13.78 -0.57 7.17
N ARG A 143 15.03 -0.68 7.65
CA ARG A 143 15.69 -1.99 7.87
C ARG A 143 14.93 -2.83 8.90
N ILE A 144 14.55 -2.24 10.03
CA ILE A 144 13.78 -2.94 11.06
C ILE A 144 12.42 -3.37 10.47
N ALA A 145 11.73 -2.48 9.75
CA ALA A 145 10.46 -2.78 9.11
C ALA A 145 10.60 -3.92 8.07
N ALA A 146 11.69 -3.95 7.30
CA ALA A 146 11.97 -5.02 6.34
C ALA A 146 12.18 -6.38 7.03
N ILE A 147 12.93 -6.41 8.14
CA ILE A 147 13.13 -7.64 8.93
C ILE A 147 11.80 -8.12 9.51
N VAL A 148 10.98 -7.21 10.09
CA VAL A 148 9.66 -7.54 10.61
C VAL A 148 8.77 -8.09 9.49
N TYR A 149 8.84 -7.53 8.30
CA TYR A 149 8.09 -8.01 7.14
C TYR A 149 8.52 -9.42 6.71
N ILE A 150 9.81 -9.75 6.70
CA ILE A 150 10.32 -11.11 6.43
C ILE A 150 9.77 -12.11 7.48
N VAL A 151 9.78 -11.74 8.76
CA VAL A 151 9.21 -12.56 9.83
C VAL A 151 7.71 -12.77 9.62
N LEU A 152 6.99 -11.72 9.21
CA LEU A 152 5.57 -11.81 8.91
C LEU A 152 5.29 -12.76 7.74
N LEU A 153 6.09 -12.72 6.67
CA LEU A 153 6.01 -13.68 5.56
C LEU A 153 6.24 -15.12 6.02
N ALA A 154 7.22 -15.36 6.91
CA ALA A 154 7.46 -16.68 7.50
C ALA A 154 6.26 -17.15 8.33
N VAL A 155 5.64 -16.26 9.10
CA VAL A 155 4.41 -16.56 9.85
C VAL A 155 3.25 -16.89 8.92
N ILE A 156 3.07 -16.15 7.84
CA ILE A 156 2.04 -16.44 6.83
C ILE A 156 2.27 -17.82 6.22
N ALA A 157 3.50 -18.14 5.81
CA ALA A 157 3.84 -19.45 5.26
C ALA A 157 3.56 -20.58 6.26
N PHE A 158 3.90 -20.38 7.55
CA PHE A 158 3.62 -21.34 8.61
C PHE A 158 2.11 -21.51 8.86
N LEU A 159 1.35 -20.42 8.87
CA LEU A 159 -0.10 -20.46 9.00
C LEU A 159 -0.75 -21.18 7.82
N THR A 160 -0.28 -20.92 6.59
CA THR A 160 -0.75 -21.62 5.39
C THR A 160 -0.51 -23.12 5.51
N HIS A 161 0.65 -23.54 6.02
CA HIS A 161 0.94 -24.95 6.27
C HIS A 161 0.00 -25.58 7.32
N ARG A 162 -0.31 -24.85 8.39
CA ARG A 162 -1.27 -25.29 9.40
C ARG A 162 -2.70 -25.40 8.84
N ILE A 163 -3.10 -24.46 7.99
CA ILE A 163 -4.42 -24.46 7.34
C ILE A 163 -4.54 -25.64 6.38
N ASP A 164 -3.49 -25.95 5.64
CA ASP A 164 -3.43 -27.10 4.73
C ASP A 164 -3.60 -28.42 5.49
N GLN A 165 -2.88 -28.61 6.61
CA GLN A 165 -3.01 -29.78 7.47
C GLN A 165 -4.41 -29.96 8.09
N HIS A 166 -5.19 -28.89 8.24
CA HIS A 166 -6.53 -28.89 8.81
C HIS A 166 -7.66 -28.71 7.78
N ASN A 167 -7.44 -29.14 6.52
CA ASN A 167 -8.45 -29.06 5.44
C ASN A 167 -9.05 -27.65 5.24
N GLY A 168 -8.22 -26.62 5.25
CA GLY A 168 -8.63 -25.25 4.98
C GLY A 168 -9.30 -24.51 6.15
N LYS A 169 -9.34 -25.10 7.35
CA LYS A 169 -9.99 -24.50 8.54
C LYS A 169 -8.95 -23.93 9.50
N LEU A 170 -9.09 -22.67 9.85
CA LEU A 170 -8.38 -22.05 10.98
C LEU A 170 -9.38 -21.88 12.14
N GLY A 171 -9.44 -22.85 13.06
CA GLY A 171 -10.42 -22.86 14.14
C GLY A 171 -11.86 -22.98 13.65
N LYS A 172 -12.68 -21.93 13.88
CA LYS A 172 -14.10 -21.88 13.46
C LYS A 172 -14.31 -21.28 12.07
N PHE A 173 -13.28 -20.71 11.46
CA PHE A 173 -13.40 -20.01 10.17
C PHE A 173 -12.78 -20.85 9.05
N GLN A 174 -13.52 -21.00 7.96
CA GLN A 174 -13.02 -21.61 6.73
C GLN A 174 -12.34 -20.49 5.90
N VAL A 175 -11.01 -20.51 5.85
CA VAL A 175 -10.20 -19.49 5.18
C VAL A 175 -9.96 -19.86 3.73
N LEU A 176 -9.69 -21.14 3.47
CA LEU A 176 -9.52 -21.69 2.13
C LEU A 176 -10.54 -22.82 1.87
N PRO A 177 -10.98 -23.03 0.61
CA PRO A 177 -11.73 -24.23 0.25
C PRO A 177 -10.88 -25.48 0.49
N ALA A 178 -11.53 -26.60 0.80
CA ALA A 178 -10.83 -27.87 1.16
C ALA A 178 -9.99 -28.47 0.00
N SER A 179 -10.19 -27.98 -1.23
CA SER A 179 -9.47 -28.37 -2.44
C SER A 179 -8.42 -27.35 -2.88
N ALA A 180 -8.08 -26.39 -2.02
CA ALA A 180 -7.17 -25.30 -2.34
C ALA A 180 -5.72 -25.77 -2.40
N ASP A 181 -5.01 -25.47 -3.49
CA ASP A 181 -3.57 -25.71 -3.58
C ASP A 181 -2.80 -24.56 -2.90
N PRO A 182 -2.08 -24.82 -1.79
CA PRO A 182 -1.33 -23.78 -1.07
C PRO A 182 -0.05 -23.35 -1.79
N LEU A 183 0.33 -24.03 -2.88
CA LEU A 183 1.58 -23.83 -3.60
C LEU A 183 1.80 -22.39 -4.09
N PRO A 184 0.81 -21.69 -4.66
CA PRO A 184 0.97 -20.29 -5.08
C PRO A 184 1.36 -19.35 -3.94
N VAL A 185 0.81 -19.58 -2.75
CA VAL A 185 1.10 -18.75 -1.56
C VAL A 185 2.53 -18.98 -1.08
N TYR A 186 3.02 -20.23 -1.07
CA TYR A 186 4.41 -20.53 -0.71
C TYR A 186 5.41 -19.91 -1.69
N VAL A 187 5.13 -20.01 -2.99
CA VAL A 187 5.97 -19.40 -4.03
C VAL A 187 6.00 -17.87 -3.85
N ALA A 188 4.84 -17.26 -3.61
CA ALA A 188 4.76 -15.82 -3.35
C ALA A 188 5.56 -15.40 -2.11
N CYS A 189 5.42 -16.11 -1.00
CA CYS A 189 6.19 -15.85 0.22
C CYS A 189 7.69 -16.02 0.01
N GLY A 190 8.10 -17.08 -0.71
CA GLY A 190 9.51 -17.36 -1.01
C GLY A 190 10.15 -16.29 -1.88
N LEU A 191 9.50 -15.92 -2.98
CA LEU A 191 9.97 -14.85 -3.88
C LEU A 191 10.03 -13.50 -3.17
N SER A 192 9.02 -13.18 -2.37
CA SER A 192 8.97 -11.94 -1.60
C SER A 192 10.08 -11.86 -0.57
N ALA A 193 10.33 -12.94 0.17
CA ALA A 193 11.40 -13.02 1.15
C ALA A 193 12.78 -12.92 0.48
N ALA A 194 13.00 -13.64 -0.62
CA ALA A 194 14.24 -13.56 -1.38
C ALA A 194 14.52 -12.14 -1.90
N GLY A 195 13.51 -11.48 -2.50
CA GLY A 195 13.63 -10.11 -2.96
C GLY A 195 13.99 -9.13 -1.83
N MET A 196 13.37 -9.28 -0.66
CA MET A 196 13.64 -8.43 0.50
C MET A 196 15.04 -8.65 1.09
N VAL A 197 15.49 -9.90 1.15
CA VAL A 197 16.87 -10.24 1.58
C VAL A 197 17.89 -9.65 0.61
N CYS A 198 17.69 -9.78 -0.71
CA CYS A 198 18.55 -9.16 -1.72
C CYS A 198 18.60 -7.63 -1.57
N ALA A 199 17.47 -6.98 -1.30
CA ALA A 199 17.43 -5.53 -1.08
C ALA A 199 18.23 -5.10 0.16
N LEU A 200 18.13 -5.87 1.26
CA LEU A 200 18.89 -5.62 2.49
C LEU A 200 20.40 -5.82 2.31
N ILE A 201 20.81 -6.85 1.58
CA ILE A 201 22.23 -7.12 1.28
C ILE A 201 22.81 -6.00 0.42
N SER A 202 22.13 -5.62 -0.66
CA SER A 202 22.59 -4.54 -1.55
C SER A 202 22.75 -3.21 -0.81
N ALA A 203 21.87 -2.91 0.14
CA ALA A 203 21.96 -1.71 0.95
C ALA A 203 23.14 -1.77 1.93
N SER A 204 23.44 -2.94 2.52
CA SER A 204 24.56 -3.11 3.44
C SER A 204 25.91 -2.98 2.72
N GLU A 205 26.03 -3.47 1.50
CA GLU A 205 27.23 -3.30 0.68
C GLU A 205 27.47 -1.84 0.28
N ALA A 206 26.42 -1.12 -0.10
CA ALA A 206 26.51 0.32 -0.38
C ALA A 206 26.99 1.10 0.84
N ASP A 207 26.48 0.82 2.03
CA ASP A 207 26.92 1.46 3.27
C ASP A 207 28.38 1.14 3.62
N ALA A 208 28.84 -0.09 3.37
CA ALA A 208 30.24 -0.49 3.58
C ALA A 208 31.19 0.29 2.66
N VAL A 209 30.83 0.46 1.38
CA VAL A 209 31.60 1.26 0.42
C VAL A 209 31.63 2.74 0.83
N PHE A 210 30.50 3.32 1.24
CA PHE A 210 30.46 4.69 1.72
C PHE A 210 31.27 4.91 3.00
N SER A 211 31.25 3.97 3.94
CA SER A 211 32.05 4.04 5.15
C SER A 211 33.55 3.97 4.86
N PHE A 212 33.93 3.13 3.89
CA PHE A 212 35.32 3.01 3.44
C PHE A 212 35.84 4.30 2.78
N ILE A 213 35.02 4.91 1.89
CA ILE A 213 35.35 6.21 1.26
C ILE A 213 35.47 7.31 2.31
N ARG A 214 34.64 7.32 3.34
CA ARG A 214 34.69 8.31 4.42
C ARG A 214 35.92 8.18 5.33
N MET A 215 36.49 6.96 5.45
CA MET A 215 37.73 6.73 6.20
C MET A 215 38.99 7.11 5.39
N THR A 216 38.88 7.21 4.07
CA THR A 216 40.01 7.51 3.17
C THR A 216 40.09 8.99 2.78
N ILE A 217 39.14 9.82 3.15
CA ILE A 217 39.13 11.29 3.03
C ILE A 217 39.36 11.92 4.40
#